data_8eb7219f5fd02957a2ceaaa4b023c69a
#
_entry.id   8eb7219f5fd02957a2ceaaa4b023c69a
#
_cell.length_a   1.000
_cell.length_b   1.000
_cell.length_c   1.000
_cell.angle_alpha   90.00
_cell.angle_beta   90.00
_cell.angle_gamma   90.00
#
_symmetry.space_group_name_H-M   'P 1'
#
loop_
_entity.id
_entity.type
_entity.pdbx_description
1 polymer ?
#
loop_
_entity_poly.entity_id
_entity_poly.type
_entity_poly.pdbx_seq_one_letter_code
_entity_poly.pdbx_strand_id
1 'polypeptide(L)'
;MSDTTLSNVFWGHSAGVLVLSASGLLWRSRATESQKKLLKDDIVTLLWTPVGPKTHHLKVYQKGGKYVRFTGLKAQDVAQLKSHVESHFDRELEQEKVAASGGNWGDMKFEGPNLNFRTANASVMELPLEQISQCALPGKNEVELQFHEDDTVAGDEETLVEMRLYLPPGDGEDELVSAEDFRQQVLEKANIRSVMGKSIVDLDETIGTFLTPRGRYGVEIYGSFLRMHGKTFDYKIMYSNINRCFLLELPNGINTAFVISLEEPIRQGKQGYPHLVLQLSKNDVHIDVNMSAEEIKKYNGNIHERMSGALPQIVATLFKFIIGKKVYTSGKFKTHSGDRAVKCAVKAQSGVLFPLEKSFMFIHKPTTFIRYEEIDYIEFQRYAGQSGSSASRNFDLLVSCKSVGGEAAREYIFSAIDRREFPELSQFLTSKKLRIRNLKESHAAGEAGSKKRDFNEYLEELGPEEGEIEDDDDEEDSDFGPADASGSESSDFSDEELSGKDSDVEDADGAAAKKDKKKRKKKSHKKHKANDEE
;
A
#
# COMPACT_ATOMS: atom_id res chain seq x y z
N MET A 1 50.38 -24.15 18.51
CA MET A 1 49.35 -23.69 19.46
C MET A 1 48.04 -24.24 18.99
N SER A 2 47.32 -24.95 19.82
CA SER A 2 46.06 -25.62 19.41
C SER A 2 44.94 -24.57 19.34
N ASP A 3 44.26 -24.51 18.20
CA ASP A 3 43.06 -23.71 18.04
C ASP A 3 41.99 -24.16 19.04
N THR A 4 41.37 -23.22 19.71
CA THR A 4 40.27 -23.48 20.63
C THR A 4 38.96 -23.51 19.84
N THR A 5 38.12 -24.50 20.09
CA THR A 5 36.90 -24.72 19.32
C THR A 5 35.66 -24.70 20.20
N LEU A 6 34.72 -23.82 19.90
CA LEU A 6 33.41 -23.73 20.56
C LEU A 6 32.34 -24.35 19.63
N SER A 7 31.64 -25.35 20.18
CA SER A 7 30.64 -26.11 19.42
C SER A 7 29.22 -25.58 19.65
N ASN A 8 28.31 -25.84 18.70
CA ASN A 8 26.91 -25.41 18.75
C ASN A 8 26.73 -23.87 18.76
N VAL A 9 27.59 -23.19 18.04
CA VAL A 9 27.50 -21.74 17.84
C VAL A 9 26.74 -21.45 16.56
N PHE A 10 25.75 -20.58 16.64
CA PHE A 10 24.94 -20.19 15.50
C PHE A 10 25.40 -18.85 14.93
N TRP A 11 25.38 -18.75 13.62
CA TRP A 11 25.45 -17.50 12.88
C TRP A 11 24.22 -17.39 11.98
N GLY A 12 23.36 -16.39 12.25
CA GLY A 12 21.99 -16.38 11.73
C GLY A 12 21.24 -17.63 12.21
N HIS A 13 20.57 -18.31 11.30
CA HIS A 13 19.82 -19.54 11.56
C HIS A 13 20.67 -20.83 11.43
N SER A 14 21.94 -20.71 11.05
CA SER A 14 22.80 -21.86 10.76
C SER A 14 23.61 -22.28 11.98
N ALA A 15 23.51 -23.56 12.36
CA ALA A 15 24.33 -24.15 13.40
C ALA A 15 25.75 -24.47 12.90
N GLY A 16 26.75 -24.19 13.73
CA GLY A 16 28.14 -24.35 13.34
C GLY A 16 29.09 -24.51 14.50
N VAL A 17 30.36 -24.27 14.21
CA VAL A 17 31.48 -24.33 15.12
C VAL A 17 32.29 -23.05 15.00
N LEU A 18 32.58 -22.39 16.12
CA LEU A 18 33.44 -21.22 16.16
C LEU A 18 34.85 -21.64 16.58
N VAL A 19 35.82 -21.44 15.72
CA VAL A 19 37.25 -21.72 15.93
C VAL A 19 37.94 -20.41 16.29
N LEU A 20 38.61 -20.42 17.43
CA LEU A 20 39.42 -19.31 17.93
C LEU A 20 40.87 -19.58 17.55
N SER A 21 41.45 -18.78 16.69
CA SER A 21 42.83 -18.88 16.24
C SER A 21 43.61 -17.59 16.57
N ALA A 22 44.92 -17.65 16.58
CA ALA A 22 45.75 -16.46 16.79
C ALA A 22 45.56 -15.37 15.73
N SER A 23 45.06 -15.71 14.54
CA SER A 23 44.78 -14.79 13.42
C SER A 23 43.38 -14.21 13.40
N GLY A 24 42.45 -14.72 14.26
CA GLY A 24 41.07 -14.25 14.29
C GLY A 24 40.07 -15.34 14.65
N LEU A 25 38.81 -15.07 14.33
CA LEU A 25 37.68 -15.97 14.57
C LEU A 25 37.21 -16.56 13.24
N LEU A 26 36.95 -17.88 13.22
CA LEU A 26 36.42 -18.57 12.04
C LEU A 26 35.21 -19.41 12.45
N TRP A 27 34.04 -19.02 11.98
CA TRP A 27 32.85 -19.83 12.11
C TRP A 27 32.64 -20.70 10.86
N ARG A 28 32.29 -21.96 11.05
CA ARG A 28 31.98 -22.91 9.98
C ARG A 28 30.64 -23.57 10.24
N SER A 29 29.78 -23.61 9.23
CA SER A 29 28.51 -24.34 9.29
C SER A 29 28.77 -25.85 9.37
N ARG A 30 27.86 -26.57 10.06
CA ARG A 30 27.85 -28.05 10.06
C ARG A 30 27.10 -28.64 8.89
N ALA A 31 26.14 -27.90 8.34
CA ALA A 31 25.21 -28.40 7.31
C ALA A 31 25.58 -27.94 5.91
N THR A 32 26.32 -26.86 5.77
CA THR A 32 26.66 -26.24 4.48
C THR A 32 28.16 -25.88 4.46
N GLU A 33 28.69 -25.56 3.30
CA GLU A 33 30.06 -25.06 3.17
C GLU A 33 30.22 -23.58 3.61
N SER A 34 29.18 -23.01 4.18
CA SER A 34 29.17 -21.62 4.64
C SER A 34 30.18 -21.41 5.77
N GLN A 35 30.99 -20.36 5.64
CA GLN A 35 31.96 -19.95 6.65
C GLN A 35 32.01 -18.44 6.80
N LYS A 36 32.28 -17.98 8.04
CA LYS A 36 32.49 -16.56 8.35
C LYS A 36 33.84 -16.37 9.03
N LYS A 37 34.74 -15.65 8.36
CA LYS A 37 36.08 -15.34 8.90
C LYS A 37 36.14 -13.89 9.35
N LEU A 38 36.64 -13.67 10.57
CA LEU A 38 36.88 -12.35 11.16
C LEU A 38 38.36 -12.26 11.50
N LEU A 39 39.06 -11.36 10.84
CA LEU A 39 40.51 -11.18 11.10
C LEU A 39 40.72 -10.38 12.39
N LYS A 40 41.73 -10.71 13.15
CA LYS A 40 42.14 -10.01 14.37
C LYS A 40 42.21 -8.50 14.19
N ASP A 41 42.86 -8.06 13.09
CA ASP A 41 43.10 -6.64 12.82
C ASP A 41 41.84 -5.85 12.49
N ASP A 42 40.77 -6.53 12.07
CA ASP A 42 39.48 -5.91 11.77
C ASP A 42 38.56 -5.83 12.99
N ILE A 43 38.83 -6.60 14.03
CA ILE A 43 38.03 -6.62 15.25
C ILE A 43 38.33 -5.38 16.09
N VAL A 44 37.29 -4.63 16.44
CA VAL A 44 37.38 -3.44 17.30
C VAL A 44 37.04 -3.79 18.74
N THR A 45 35.88 -4.38 18.97
CA THR A 45 35.37 -4.72 20.30
C THR A 45 34.67 -6.08 20.27
N LEU A 46 34.79 -6.85 21.36
CA LEU A 46 34.07 -8.10 21.57
C LEU A 46 33.23 -7.94 22.83
N LEU A 47 31.90 -8.10 22.66
CA LEU A 47 30.95 -8.02 23.75
C LEU A 47 30.33 -9.40 24.02
N TRP A 48 30.38 -9.80 25.28
CA TRP A 48 29.71 -10.97 25.78
C TRP A 48 28.39 -10.58 26.45
N THR A 49 27.27 -11.00 25.86
CA THR A 49 25.93 -10.62 26.29
C THR A 49 25.19 -11.85 26.85
N PRO A 50 24.80 -11.88 28.11
CA PRO A 50 23.90 -12.90 28.62
C PRO A 50 22.47 -12.60 28.14
N VAL A 51 21.85 -13.54 27.44
CA VAL A 51 20.48 -13.38 26.88
C VAL A 51 19.45 -14.21 27.65
N GLY A 52 19.93 -15.19 28.39
CA GLY A 52 19.10 -16.06 29.23
C GLY A 52 19.92 -16.85 30.24
N PRO A 53 19.28 -17.68 31.07
CA PRO A 53 19.98 -18.40 32.12
C PRO A 53 21.11 -19.34 31.65
N LYS A 54 21.02 -19.81 30.40
CA LYS A 54 21.93 -20.77 29.80
C LYS A 54 22.50 -20.35 28.45
N THR A 55 22.04 -19.26 27.88
CA THR A 55 22.38 -18.81 26.53
C THR A 55 23.06 -17.45 26.56
N HIS A 56 24.12 -17.33 25.77
CA HIS A 56 24.91 -16.11 25.67
C HIS A 56 25.21 -15.81 24.20
N HIS A 57 25.40 -14.54 23.90
CA HIS A 57 25.78 -14.06 22.57
C HIS A 57 27.17 -13.44 22.63
N LEU A 58 27.94 -13.63 21.56
CA LEU A 58 29.17 -12.89 21.31
C LEU A 58 28.92 -11.92 20.16
N LYS A 59 28.96 -10.64 20.46
CA LYS A 59 28.92 -9.55 19.47
C LYS A 59 30.33 -9.14 19.12
N VAL A 60 30.67 -9.12 17.84
CA VAL A 60 32.00 -8.77 17.35
C VAL A 60 31.89 -7.55 16.45
N TYR A 61 32.33 -6.42 16.92
CA TYR A 61 32.39 -5.17 16.16
C TYR A 61 33.68 -5.12 15.35
N GLN A 62 33.55 -4.75 14.08
CA GLN A 62 34.65 -4.64 13.15
C GLN A 62 34.87 -3.18 12.72
N LYS A 63 36.04 -2.90 12.19
CA LYS A 63 36.34 -1.62 11.54
C LYS A 63 35.31 -1.30 10.46
N GLY A 64 34.93 -0.01 10.35
CA GLY A 64 33.90 0.42 9.41
C GLY A 64 32.47 0.15 9.88
N GLY A 65 32.23 -0.03 11.20
CA GLY A 65 30.90 -0.18 11.78
C GLY A 65 30.22 -1.51 11.51
N LYS A 66 30.92 -2.48 10.96
CA LYS A 66 30.38 -3.83 10.74
C LYS A 66 30.28 -4.58 12.07
N TYR A 67 29.28 -5.43 12.14
CA TYR A 67 28.91 -6.17 13.34
C TYR A 67 28.55 -7.61 12.98
N VAL A 68 29.05 -8.56 13.79
CA VAL A 68 28.71 -9.98 13.66
C VAL A 68 28.29 -10.52 15.01
N ARG A 69 27.14 -11.19 15.08
CA ARG A 69 26.64 -11.83 16.30
C ARG A 69 26.68 -13.35 16.16
N PHE A 70 27.30 -13.99 17.12
CA PHE A 70 27.26 -15.43 17.30
C PHE A 70 26.38 -15.76 18.49
N THR A 71 25.47 -16.71 18.36
CA THR A 71 24.49 -17.09 19.38
C THR A 71 24.68 -18.55 19.81
N GLY A 72 24.00 -18.98 20.86
CA GLY A 72 24.06 -20.37 21.35
C GLY A 72 25.28 -20.70 22.21
N LEU A 73 26.08 -19.70 22.58
CA LEU A 73 27.23 -19.87 23.48
C LEU A 73 26.76 -20.18 24.91
N LYS A 74 27.58 -20.94 25.67
CA LYS A 74 27.29 -21.32 27.03
C LYS A 74 28.12 -20.48 28.02
N ALA A 75 27.66 -20.34 29.25
CA ALA A 75 28.38 -19.59 30.28
C ALA A 75 29.82 -20.10 30.52
N GLN A 76 30.06 -21.40 30.37
CA GLN A 76 31.40 -22.00 30.50
C GLN A 76 32.38 -21.57 29.39
N ASP A 77 31.87 -21.14 28.22
CA ASP A 77 32.70 -20.75 27.07
C ASP A 77 33.37 -19.40 27.30
N VAL A 78 32.86 -18.58 28.24
CA VAL A 78 33.36 -17.23 28.49
C VAL A 78 34.82 -17.23 28.96
N ALA A 79 35.20 -18.17 29.81
CA ALA A 79 36.56 -18.24 30.34
C ALA A 79 37.60 -18.54 29.24
N GLN A 80 37.26 -19.48 28.34
CA GLN A 80 38.10 -19.84 27.21
C GLN A 80 38.21 -18.68 26.21
N LEU A 81 37.07 -18.05 25.92
CA LEU A 81 37.01 -16.92 25.00
C LEU A 81 37.78 -15.72 25.54
N LYS A 82 37.59 -15.38 26.82
CA LYS A 82 38.30 -14.30 27.51
C LYS A 82 39.81 -14.51 27.48
N SER A 83 40.28 -15.68 27.89
CA SER A 83 41.70 -16.02 27.87
C SER A 83 42.31 -15.96 26.46
N HIS A 84 41.56 -16.43 25.45
CA HIS A 84 42.01 -16.37 24.05
C HIS A 84 42.12 -14.94 23.53
N VAL A 85 41.11 -14.11 23.78
CA VAL A 85 41.05 -12.71 23.33
C VAL A 85 42.15 -11.88 23.96
N GLU A 86 42.36 -12.02 25.27
CA GLU A 86 43.44 -11.36 26.01
C GLU A 86 44.83 -11.79 25.53
N SER A 87 45.05 -13.10 25.30
CA SER A 87 46.36 -13.63 24.92
C SER A 87 46.75 -13.37 23.48
N HIS A 88 45.80 -13.37 22.55
CA HIS A 88 46.08 -13.36 21.10
C HIS A 88 45.63 -12.09 20.39
N PHE A 89 44.58 -11.42 20.90
CA PHE A 89 44.04 -10.24 20.23
C PHE A 89 44.49 -8.94 20.88
N ASP A 90 45.11 -9.01 22.06
CA ASP A 90 45.49 -7.85 22.86
C ASP A 90 44.30 -6.90 23.09
N ARG A 91 43.18 -7.51 23.43
CA ARG A 91 41.90 -6.85 23.66
C ARG A 91 41.22 -7.46 24.88
N GLU A 92 40.28 -6.73 25.46
CA GLU A 92 39.44 -7.21 26.56
C GLU A 92 38.09 -7.72 26.01
N LEU A 93 37.59 -8.81 26.59
CA LEU A 93 36.23 -9.26 26.35
C LEU A 93 35.30 -8.51 27.29
N GLU A 94 34.60 -7.51 26.77
CA GLU A 94 33.66 -6.73 27.55
C GLU A 94 32.39 -7.53 27.84
N GLN A 95 31.80 -7.35 29.02
CA GLN A 95 30.52 -7.95 29.38
C GLN A 95 29.42 -6.89 29.31
N GLU A 96 28.46 -7.12 28.43
CA GLU A 96 27.28 -6.29 28.35
C GLU A 96 26.29 -6.64 29.44
N LYS A 97 25.80 -5.63 30.17
CA LYS A 97 24.72 -5.81 31.14
C LYS A 97 23.38 -5.63 30.42
N VAL A 98 22.55 -6.65 30.49
CA VAL A 98 21.16 -6.57 30.03
C VAL A 98 20.30 -6.11 31.20
N ALA A 99 19.47 -5.08 30.99
CA ALA A 99 18.54 -4.62 32.00
C ALA A 99 17.39 -5.61 32.11
N ALA A 100 17.29 -6.32 33.23
CA ALA A 100 16.14 -7.17 33.55
C ALA A 100 14.93 -6.35 34.07
N SER A 101 15.16 -5.12 34.47
CA SER A 101 14.15 -4.15 34.86
C SER A 101 14.63 -2.74 34.47
N GLY A 102 13.75 -1.88 34.09
CA GLY A 102 14.10 -0.51 33.69
C GLY A 102 12.89 0.39 33.59
N GLY A 103 13.15 1.68 33.46
CA GLY A 103 12.12 2.65 33.12
C GLY A 103 11.80 2.63 31.63
N ASN A 104 10.77 3.35 31.25
CA ASN A 104 10.40 3.60 29.86
C ASN A 104 11.18 4.78 29.24
N TRP A 105 12.31 5.15 29.80
CA TRP A 105 13.19 6.23 29.37
C TRP A 105 14.62 5.73 29.21
N GLY A 106 15.32 6.29 28.24
CA GLY A 106 16.69 5.90 27.90
C GLY A 106 17.14 6.53 26.60
N ASP A 107 18.26 6.05 26.09
CA ASP A 107 18.87 6.53 24.84
C ASP A 107 18.65 5.53 23.71
N MET A 108 18.26 6.02 22.52
CA MET A 108 18.22 5.22 21.31
C MET A 108 19.53 5.41 20.53
N LYS A 109 20.24 4.33 20.28
CA LYS A 109 21.53 4.36 19.55
C LYS A 109 21.53 3.37 18.39
N PHE A 110 22.04 3.84 17.25
CA PHE A 110 22.30 2.98 16.09
C PHE A 110 23.63 2.23 16.28
N GLU A 111 23.56 0.92 16.39
CA GLU A 111 24.74 0.05 16.55
C GLU A 111 24.77 -1.00 15.43
N GLY A 112 25.55 -0.71 14.37
CA GLY A 112 25.58 -1.56 13.18
C GLY A 112 24.20 -1.68 12.51
N PRO A 113 23.66 -2.91 12.32
CA PRO A 113 22.35 -3.14 11.71
C PRO A 113 21.18 -3.03 12.69
N ASN A 114 21.44 -2.63 13.94
CA ASN A 114 20.44 -2.62 14.99
C ASN A 114 20.23 -1.23 15.57
N LEU A 115 19.02 -1.00 16.04
CA LEU A 115 18.64 0.14 16.88
C LEU A 115 18.52 -0.35 18.33
N ASN A 116 19.35 0.18 19.20
CA ASN A 116 19.40 -0.22 20.62
C ASN A 116 18.75 0.82 21.51
N PHE A 117 17.79 0.37 22.32
CA PHE A 117 17.28 1.15 23.44
C PHE A 117 18.07 0.83 24.70
N ARG A 118 18.73 1.84 25.27
CA ARG A 118 19.64 1.69 26.41
C ARG A 118 19.18 2.55 27.58
N THR A 119 19.22 1.96 28.78
CA THR A 119 18.99 2.70 30.03
C THR A 119 20.29 2.69 30.83
N ALA A 120 20.84 3.84 31.14
CA ALA A 120 22.17 4.00 31.73
C ALA A 120 23.23 3.23 30.90
N ASN A 121 23.86 2.19 31.46
CA ASN A 121 24.89 1.40 30.77
C ASN A 121 24.41 0.00 30.39
N ALA A 122 23.08 -0.23 30.36
CA ALA A 122 22.51 -1.53 30.04
C ALA A 122 21.61 -1.44 28.80
N SER A 123 21.74 -2.42 27.90
CA SER A 123 20.82 -2.60 26.79
C SER A 123 19.49 -3.17 27.30
N VAL A 124 18.40 -2.51 26.97
CA VAL A 124 17.04 -2.95 27.31
C VAL A 124 16.47 -3.77 26.14
N MET A 125 16.59 -3.25 24.95
CA MET A 125 16.05 -3.87 23.73
C MET A 125 16.93 -3.53 22.53
N GLU A 126 17.11 -4.51 21.66
CA GLU A 126 17.84 -4.41 20.41
C GLU A 126 16.88 -4.74 19.26
N LEU A 127 16.65 -3.77 18.39
CA LEU A 127 15.74 -3.88 17.26
C LEU A 127 16.54 -4.00 15.96
N PRO A 128 16.44 -5.10 15.22
CA PRO A 128 17.04 -5.21 13.90
C PRO A 128 16.38 -4.21 12.95
N LEU A 129 17.17 -3.34 12.31
CA LEU A 129 16.66 -2.33 11.39
C LEU A 129 16.01 -2.96 10.14
N GLU A 130 16.43 -4.17 9.77
CA GLU A 130 15.82 -4.92 8.66
C GLU A 130 14.37 -5.33 8.91
N GLN A 131 13.94 -5.38 10.17
CA GLN A 131 12.56 -5.68 10.56
C GLN A 131 11.64 -4.46 10.52
N ILE A 132 12.20 -3.27 10.31
CA ILE A 132 11.42 -2.04 10.24
C ILE A 132 10.90 -1.84 8.82
N SER A 133 9.58 -1.89 8.66
CA SER A 133 8.90 -1.65 7.39
C SER A 133 8.72 -0.17 7.11
N GLN A 134 8.56 0.65 8.17
CA GLN A 134 8.29 2.07 8.06
C GLN A 134 8.67 2.84 9.31
N CYS A 135 9.02 4.12 9.09
CA CYS A 135 9.24 5.10 10.16
C CYS A 135 8.45 6.37 9.86
N ALA A 136 7.45 6.66 10.70
CA ALA A 136 6.54 7.80 10.54
C ALA A 136 6.69 8.82 11.67
N LEU A 137 6.22 10.04 11.44
CA LEU A 137 6.18 11.12 12.42
C LEU A 137 4.73 11.50 12.73
N PRO A 138 4.07 10.83 13.69
CA PRO A 138 2.70 11.15 14.07
C PRO A 138 2.59 12.49 14.79
N GLY A 139 3.67 12.97 15.38
CA GLY A 139 3.76 14.26 16.07
C GLY A 139 5.12 14.93 15.88
N LYS A 140 5.26 16.18 16.33
CA LYS A 140 6.50 16.98 16.14
C LYS A 140 7.74 16.30 16.74
N ASN A 141 7.58 15.63 17.87
CA ASN A 141 8.65 14.99 18.64
C ASN A 141 8.39 13.49 18.83
N GLU A 142 7.54 12.90 18.02
CA GLU A 142 7.19 11.49 18.10
C GLU A 142 7.64 10.77 16.85
N VAL A 143 8.24 9.62 17.04
CA VAL A 143 8.61 8.70 15.96
C VAL A 143 7.87 7.39 16.17
N GLU A 144 7.26 6.89 15.12
CA GLU A 144 6.57 5.62 15.07
C GLU A 144 7.33 4.68 14.15
N LEU A 145 7.79 3.56 14.70
CA LEU A 145 8.43 2.47 13.97
C LEU A 145 7.37 1.40 13.73
N GLN A 146 7.13 1.04 12.47
CA GLN A 146 6.28 -0.08 12.08
C GLN A 146 7.17 -1.24 11.65
N PHE A 147 6.82 -2.45 12.06
CA PHE A 147 7.58 -3.67 11.75
C PHE A 147 6.90 -4.46 10.65
N HIS A 148 7.67 -5.30 9.96
CA HIS A 148 7.10 -6.27 9.04
C HIS A 148 6.28 -7.27 9.85
N GLU A 149 5.06 -7.53 9.40
CA GLU A 149 4.28 -8.66 9.87
C GLU A 149 4.78 -9.87 9.10
N ASP A 150 5.51 -10.72 9.78
CA ASP A 150 6.05 -11.93 9.16
C ASP A 150 5.03 -13.06 9.32
N ASP A 151 4.36 -13.39 8.23
CA ASP A 151 3.40 -14.50 8.18
C ASP A 151 4.07 -15.87 8.34
N THR A 152 5.41 -15.91 8.40
CA THR A 152 6.18 -17.14 8.63
C THR A 152 6.26 -17.54 10.09
N VAL A 153 5.90 -16.65 11.00
CA VAL A 153 5.75 -16.95 12.43
C VAL A 153 4.49 -17.78 12.61
N ALA A 154 4.57 -18.84 13.40
CA ALA A 154 3.39 -19.64 13.73
C ALA A 154 2.28 -18.72 14.26
N GLY A 155 1.07 -18.86 13.73
CA GLY A 155 -0.03 -17.91 13.96
C GLY A 155 -0.54 -17.77 15.40
N ASP A 156 0.16 -18.39 16.36
CA ASP A 156 -0.07 -18.33 17.80
C ASP A 156 1.01 -17.52 18.56
N GLU A 157 1.96 -16.92 17.85
CA GLU A 157 2.99 -16.06 18.47
C GLU A 157 2.60 -14.56 18.37
N GLU A 158 2.78 -13.85 19.51
CA GLU A 158 2.57 -12.41 19.54
C GLU A 158 3.71 -11.70 18.80
N THR A 159 3.36 -10.74 17.94
CA THR A 159 4.30 -10.00 17.11
C THR A 159 4.27 -8.52 17.46
N LEU A 160 5.46 -7.88 17.55
CA LEU A 160 5.57 -6.45 17.72
C LEU A 160 5.27 -5.75 16.38
N VAL A 161 4.12 -5.12 16.28
CA VAL A 161 3.62 -4.48 15.06
C VAL A 161 4.07 -3.02 14.96
N GLU A 162 4.03 -2.30 16.09
CA GLU A 162 4.28 -0.87 16.14
C GLU A 162 4.96 -0.49 17.46
N MET A 163 5.91 0.46 17.39
CA MET A 163 6.53 1.09 18.55
C MET A 163 6.55 2.59 18.37
N ARG A 164 6.12 3.33 19.38
CA ARG A 164 6.17 4.79 19.39
C ARG A 164 7.16 5.32 20.41
N LEU A 165 8.01 6.23 19.97
CA LEU A 165 9.06 6.87 20.74
C LEU A 165 8.79 8.36 20.81
N TYR A 166 9.00 8.95 21.98
CA TYR A 166 9.05 10.41 22.15
C TYR A 166 10.51 10.83 22.21
N LEU A 167 10.92 11.70 21.32
CA LEU A 167 12.25 12.31 21.28
C LEU A 167 12.15 13.73 21.81
N PRO A 168 12.73 14.06 22.97
CA PRO A 168 12.66 15.42 23.50
C PRO A 168 13.32 16.42 22.55
N PRO A 169 12.79 17.65 22.44
CA PRO A 169 13.44 18.69 21.67
C PRO A 169 14.80 19.03 22.30
N GLY A 170 15.81 19.16 21.46
CA GLY A 170 17.14 19.58 21.91
C GLY A 170 17.12 21.03 22.43
N ASP A 171 17.75 21.27 23.57
CA ASP A 171 17.87 22.60 24.17
C ASP A 171 19.02 23.46 23.58
N GLY A 172 19.49 23.11 22.38
CA GLY A 172 20.38 23.96 21.56
C GLY A 172 21.87 23.86 21.84
N GLU A 173 22.34 23.20 22.89
CA GLU A 173 23.77 23.01 23.17
C GLU A 173 24.25 21.56 23.06
N ASP A 174 23.35 20.59 23.18
CA ASP A 174 23.65 19.18 22.91
C ASP A 174 23.03 18.77 21.56
N GLU A 175 23.80 18.07 20.73
CA GLU A 175 23.40 17.48 19.44
C GLU A 175 22.32 16.39 19.64
N LEU A 176 21.17 16.76 20.18
CA LEU A 176 20.02 15.87 20.22
C LEU A 176 19.45 15.76 18.81
N VAL A 177 19.48 14.57 18.28
CA VAL A 177 18.95 14.22 16.96
C VAL A 177 17.47 14.58 16.92
N SER A 178 17.06 15.44 16.01
CA SER A 178 15.65 15.77 15.83
C SER A 178 14.85 14.51 15.42
N ALA A 179 13.54 14.52 15.68
CA ALA A 179 12.68 13.40 15.25
C ALA A 179 12.76 13.16 13.74
N GLU A 180 12.92 14.22 12.93
CA GLU A 180 13.09 14.11 11.48
C GLU A 180 14.45 13.50 11.10
N ASP A 181 15.54 13.94 11.75
CA ASP A 181 16.88 13.38 11.50
C ASP A 181 16.95 11.91 11.93
N PHE A 182 16.31 11.57 13.06
CA PHE A 182 16.20 10.20 13.52
C PHE A 182 15.44 9.33 12.51
N ARG A 183 14.28 9.82 12.05
CA ARG A 183 13.51 9.16 11.00
C ARG A 183 14.34 8.93 9.75
N GLN A 184 15.06 9.94 9.30
CA GLN A 184 15.90 9.83 8.12
C GLN A 184 17.00 8.78 8.30
N GLN A 185 17.66 8.73 9.46
CA GLN A 185 18.67 7.72 9.78
C GLN A 185 18.08 6.29 9.80
N VAL A 186 16.86 6.13 10.35
CA VAL A 186 16.16 4.83 10.31
C VAL A 186 15.90 4.42 8.86
N LEU A 187 15.32 5.29 8.05
CA LEU A 187 14.99 5.00 6.65
C LEU A 187 16.23 4.67 5.80
N GLU A 188 17.35 5.33 6.06
CA GLU A 188 18.62 5.05 5.39
C GLU A 188 19.21 3.70 5.82
N LYS A 189 19.24 3.42 7.12
CA LYS A 189 19.89 2.22 7.67
C LYS A 189 19.02 0.95 7.55
N ALA A 190 17.72 1.08 7.63
CA ALA A 190 16.76 -0.02 7.41
C ALA A 190 16.67 -0.47 5.94
N ASN A 191 17.52 0.06 5.06
CA ASN A 191 17.49 -0.20 3.61
C ASN A 191 16.17 0.16 2.91
N ILE A 192 15.30 0.90 3.56
CA ILE A 192 14.07 1.36 2.93
C ILE A 192 14.39 2.29 1.75
N ARG A 193 15.52 3.00 1.80
CA ARG A 193 16.00 3.89 0.74
C ARG A 193 17.25 3.40 -0.02
N SER A 194 18.02 2.48 0.50
CA SER A 194 19.42 2.28 0.09
C SER A 194 19.68 1.39 -1.12
N VAL A 195 18.66 0.78 -1.72
CA VAL A 195 18.82 -0.02 -2.94
C VAL A 195 18.14 0.65 -4.13
N MET A 196 17.85 1.93 -4.00
CA MET A 196 17.16 2.64 -5.05
C MET A 196 18.21 3.15 -6.05
N GLY A 197 18.40 2.38 -7.13
CA GLY A 197 18.94 2.92 -8.36
C GLY A 197 18.08 4.10 -8.84
N LYS A 198 18.40 4.64 -10.00
CA LYS A 198 17.55 5.67 -10.63
C LYS A 198 16.15 5.09 -10.88
N SER A 199 15.09 5.83 -10.50
CA SER A 199 13.71 5.45 -10.81
C SER A 199 13.51 5.34 -12.33
N ILE A 200 12.78 4.34 -12.77
CA ILE A 200 12.39 4.19 -14.17
C ILE A 200 11.41 5.28 -14.55
N VAL A 201 10.44 5.53 -13.69
CA VAL A 201 9.42 6.58 -13.87
C VAL A 201 9.18 7.25 -12.54
N ASP A 202 9.05 8.56 -12.58
CA ASP A 202 8.71 9.39 -11.43
C ASP A 202 7.40 10.12 -11.71
N LEU A 203 6.38 9.81 -10.93
CA LEU A 203 5.07 10.43 -10.95
C LEU A 203 4.93 11.28 -9.70
N ASP A 204 5.03 12.59 -9.85
CA ASP A 204 5.00 13.52 -8.72
C ASP A 204 3.62 13.60 -8.01
N GLU A 205 3.55 14.26 -6.87
CA GLU A 205 2.34 14.38 -6.05
C GLU A 205 1.18 15.12 -6.75
N THR A 206 1.43 15.77 -7.90
CA THR A 206 0.40 16.54 -8.64
C THR A 206 -0.37 15.68 -9.61
N ILE A 207 0.12 14.49 -9.90
CA ILE A 207 -0.45 13.59 -10.91
C ILE A 207 -1.86 13.12 -10.55
N GLY A 208 -2.18 13.03 -9.26
CA GLY A 208 -3.49 12.61 -8.80
C GLY A 208 -3.66 12.73 -7.30
N THR A 209 -4.79 12.24 -6.83
CA THR A 209 -5.09 12.20 -5.39
C THR A 209 -5.45 10.78 -5.02
N PHE A 210 -4.76 10.22 -4.02
CA PHE A 210 -5.17 8.96 -3.45
C PHE A 210 -6.44 9.15 -2.60
N LEU A 211 -7.47 8.41 -2.94
CA LEU A 211 -8.72 8.33 -2.18
C LEU A 211 -8.57 7.35 -1.01
N THR A 212 -7.71 6.33 -1.20
CA THR A 212 -7.41 5.27 -0.23
C THR A 212 -5.94 4.83 -0.39
N PRO A 213 -5.09 4.99 0.63
CA PRO A 213 -5.23 5.91 1.76
C PRO A 213 -5.36 7.36 1.27
N ARG A 214 -6.11 8.17 2.01
CA ARG A 214 -6.36 9.55 1.55
C ARG A 214 -5.11 10.41 1.66
N GLY A 215 -4.71 11.02 0.56
CA GLY A 215 -3.55 11.91 0.53
C GLY A 215 -3.02 12.18 -0.87
N ARG A 216 -1.97 13.00 -0.94
CA ARG A 216 -1.15 13.17 -2.13
C ARG A 216 0.15 12.42 -1.91
N TYR A 217 0.50 11.59 -2.85
CA TYR A 217 1.71 10.78 -2.83
C TYR A 217 2.34 10.85 -4.22
N GLY A 218 3.65 11.02 -4.27
CA GLY A 218 4.42 10.71 -5.45
C GLY A 218 4.58 9.20 -5.60
N VAL A 219 4.66 8.72 -6.83
CA VAL A 219 4.84 7.30 -7.13
C VAL A 219 6.06 7.13 -8.02
N GLU A 220 7.10 6.53 -7.48
CA GLU A 220 8.33 6.19 -8.20
C GLU A 220 8.31 4.70 -8.57
N ILE A 221 8.53 4.40 -9.84
CA ILE A 221 8.57 3.03 -10.38
C ILE A 221 10.02 2.60 -10.54
N TYR A 222 10.38 1.46 -9.96
CA TYR A 222 11.71 0.84 -10.03
C TYR A 222 11.63 -0.52 -10.72
N GLY A 223 12.74 -1.25 -10.82
CA GLY A 223 12.78 -2.54 -11.53
C GLY A 223 11.98 -3.68 -10.89
N SER A 224 11.76 -3.66 -9.55
CA SER A 224 11.11 -4.75 -8.81
C SER A 224 10.07 -4.29 -7.79
N PHE A 225 9.96 -2.99 -7.58
CA PHE A 225 9.01 -2.39 -6.63
C PHE A 225 8.59 -1.00 -7.11
N LEU A 226 7.49 -0.52 -6.57
CA LEU A 226 7.12 0.88 -6.61
C LEU A 226 7.27 1.49 -5.22
N ARG A 227 7.61 2.76 -5.17
CA ARG A 227 7.62 3.56 -3.95
C ARG A 227 6.50 4.57 -4.02
N MET A 228 5.69 4.63 -2.97
CA MET A 228 4.65 5.64 -2.80
C MET A 228 5.04 6.52 -1.63
N HIS A 229 5.49 7.74 -1.90
CA HIS A 229 5.98 8.65 -0.88
C HIS A 229 5.08 9.86 -0.73
N GLY A 230 4.70 10.16 0.48
CA GLY A 230 3.91 11.33 0.86
C GLY A 230 4.63 12.15 1.92
N LYS A 231 3.95 13.17 2.42
CA LYS A 231 4.50 14.04 3.45
C LYS A 231 4.83 13.31 4.75
N THR A 232 4.03 12.33 5.13
CA THR A 232 4.13 11.62 6.42
C THR A 232 4.54 10.17 6.24
N PHE A 233 4.02 9.51 5.24
CA PHE A 233 4.19 8.08 5.01
C PHE A 233 4.95 7.82 3.71
N ASP A 234 5.77 6.78 3.72
CA ASP A 234 6.62 6.35 2.62
C ASP A 234 6.54 4.81 2.53
N TYR A 235 6.03 4.30 1.42
CA TYR A 235 5.78 2.87 1.24
C TYR A 235 6.60 2.32 0.10
N LYS A 236 7.27 1.19 0.35
CA LYS A 236 7.90 0.37 -0.68
C LYS A 236 6.98 -0.84 -0.93
N ILE A 237 6.43 -0.92 -2.12
CA ILE A 237 5.48 -1.96 -2.51
C ILE A 237 6.15 -2.84 -3.56
N MET A 238 6.47 -4.07 -3.18
CA MET A 238 7.05 -5.04 -4.10
C MET A 238 6.02 -5.44 -5.17
N TYR A 239 6.46 -5.68 -6.40
CA TYR A 239 5.56 -6.13 -7.46
C TYR A 239 4.92 -7.49 -7.18
N SER A 240 5.59 -8.36 -6.41
CA SER A 240 5.00 -9.60 -5.91
C SER A 240 3.78 -9.38 -5.04
N ASN A 241 3.76 -8.30 -4.26
CA ASN A 241 2.63 -7.93 -3.40
C ASN A 241 1.44 -7.32 -4.17
N ILE A 242 1.62 -6.91 -5.42
CA ILE A 242 0.52 -6.41 -6.24
C ILE A 242 -0.22 -7.61 -6.83
N ASN A 243 -1.47 -7.80 -6.43
CA ASN A 243 -2.32 -8.88 -6.93
C ASN A 243 -3.01 -8.48 -8.24
N ARG A 244 -3.80 -7.39 -8.24
CA ARG A 244 -4.60 -6.94 -9.38
C ARG A 244 -4.59 -5.42 -9.51
N CYS A 245 -4.74 -4.94 -10.74
CA CYS A 245 -4.91 -3.51 -11.02
C CYS A 245 -6.20 -3.29 -11.81
N PHE A 246 -6.89 -2.18 -11.53
CA PHE A 246 -8.12 -1.83 -12.23
C PHE A 246 -8.07 -0.38 -12.68
N LEU A 247 -8.55 -0.13 -13.91
CA LEU A 247 -8.73 1.21 -14.45
C LEU A 247 -10.24 1.43 -14.65
N LEU A 248 -10.87 2.23 -13.79
CA LEU A 248 -12.32 2.34 -13.68
C LEU A 248 -12.77 3.79 -13.88
N GLU A 249 -13.61 4.02 -14.86
CA GLU A 249 -14.16 5.36 -15.14
C GLU A 249 -15.20 5.74 -14.08
N LEU A 250 -14.98 6.87 -13.42
CA LEU A 250 -15.94 7.39 -12.43
C LEU A 250 -17.14 8.05 -13.13
N PRO A 251 -18.35 7.95 -12.54
CA PRO A 251 -19.59 8.50 -13.13
C PRO A 251 -19.65 10.02 -13.25
N ASN A 252 -18.57 10.73 -13.03
CA ASN A 252 -18.45 12.17 -13.28
C ASN A 252 -17.90 12.48 -14.68
N GLY A 253 -17.49 11.46 -15.44
CA GLY A 253 -16.92 11.58 -16.78
C GLY A 253 -15.54 12.24 -16.87
N ILE A 254 -15.07 12.87 -15.79
CA ILE A 254 -13.83 13.66 -15.74
C ILE A 254 -12.67 12.85 -15.19
N ASN A 255 -12.95 12.03 -14.19
CA ASN A 255 -11.93 11.30 -13.45
C ASN A 255 -12.03 9.79 -13.68
N THR A 256 -10.88 9.15 -13.54
CA THR A 256 -10.74 7.70 -13.57
C THR A 256 -10.09 7.26 -12.26
N ALA A 257 -10.57 6.17 -11.67
CA ALA A 257 -9.93 5.56 -10.53
C ALA A 257 -8.98 4.45 -11.01
N PHE A 258 -7.73 4.53 -10.61
CA PHE A 258 -6.77 3.46 -10.75
C PHE A 258 -6.66 2.75 -9.41
N VAL A 259 -7.02 1.47 -9.36
CA VAL A 259 -7.04 0.67 -8.13
C VAL A 259 -5.91 -0.34 -8.19
N ILE A 260 -5.09 -0.38 -7.14
CA ILE A 260 -4.04 -1.38 -6.95
C ILE A 260 -4.47 -2.24 -5.76
N SER A 261 -4.73 -3.51 -6.00
CA SER A 261 -5.04 -4.49 -4.95
C SER A 261 -3.77 -5.20 -4.52
N LEU A 262 -3.55 -5.25 -3.23
CA LEU A 262 -2.36 -5.84 -2.61
C LEU A 262 -2.73 -7.18 -1.95
N GLU A 263 -1.79 -8.10 -1.93
CA GLU A 263 -1.86 -9.33 -1.15
C GLU A 263 -1.76 -9.01 0.34
N GLU A 264 -0.69 -8.29 0.72
CA GLU A 264 -0.47 -7.78 2.05
C GLU A 264 -0.82 -6.28 2.09
N PRO A 265 -1.77 -5.87 2.95
CA PRO A 265 -2.20 -4.47 3.02
C PRO A 265 -1.08 -3.57 3.55
N ILE A 266 -0.93 -2.37 2.97
CA ILE A 266 -0.13 -1.33 3.61
C ILE A 266 -0.88 -0.81 4.84
N ARG A 267 -0.13 -0.35 5.85
CA ARG A 267 -0.70 0.12 7.11
C ARG A 267 -0.44 1.60 7.35
N GLN A 268 -1.38 2.24 8.05
CA GLN A 268 -1.24 3.54 8.68
C GLN A 268 -1.75 3.41 10.12
N GLY A 269 -0.83 3.18 11.05
CA GLY A 269 -1.18 2.77 12.39
C GLY A 269 -2.02 1.49 12.37
N LYS A 270 -3.17 1.49 13.02
CA LYS A 270 -4.06 0.32 13.11
C LYS A 270 -4.88 0.06 11.84
N GLN A 271 -4.84 0.95 10.85
CA GLN A 271 -5.66 0.84 9.65
C GLN A 271 -4.86 0.17 8.52
N GLY A 272 -5.31 -1.01 8.09
CA GLY A 272 -4.82 -1.68 6.89
C GLY A 272 -5.55 -1.23 5.63
N TYR A 273 -4.81 -1.12 4.52
CA TYR A 273 -5.32 -0.75 3.19
C TYR A 273 -4.95 -1.83 2.17
N PRO A 274 -5.83 -2.82 1.96
CA PRO A 274 -5.60 -3.86 0.95
C PRO A 274 -5.77 -3.34 -0.49
N HIS A 275 -6.41 -2.19 -0.65
CA HIS A 275 -6.61 -1.56 -1.95
C HIS A 275 -6.17 -0.10 -1.90
N LEU A 276 -5.30 0.29 -2.83
CA LEU A 276 -4.91 1.67 -3.05
C LEU A 276 -5.77 2.21 -4.19
N VAL A 277 -6.36 3.38 -3.99
CA VAL A 277 -7.23 4.00 -5.00
C VAL A 277 -6.66 5.36 -5.36
N LEU A 278 -6.12 5.47 -6.56
CA LEU A 278 -5.60 6.72 -7.12
C LEU A 278 -6.64 7.30 -8.09
N GLN A 279 -7.09 8.50 -7.81
CA GLN A 279 -7.96 9.26 -8.72
C GLN A 279 -7.11 10.07 -9.68
N LEU A 280 -7.28 9.80 -10.96
CA LEU A 280 -6.58 10.43 -12.08
C LEU A 280 -7.53 11.30 -12.89
N SER A 281 -7.08 12.47 -13.32
CA SER A 281 -7.80 13.27 -14.32
C SER A 281 -7.49 12.75 -15.73
N LYS A 282 -8.44 12.93 -16.66
CA LYS A 282 -8.25 12.54 -18.08
C LYS A 282 -7.44 13.57 -18.89
N ASN A 283 -6.53 14.29 -18.24
CA ASN A 283 -5.68 15.27 -18.92
C ASN A 283 -4.55 14.58 -19.68
N ASP A 284 -4.16 15.18 -20.80
CA ASP A 284 -2.97 14.78 -21.53
C ASP A 284 -1.72 15.27 -20.80
N VAL A 285 -0.77 14.36 -20.62
CA VAL A 285 0.48 14.62 -19.93
C VAL A 285 1.66 14.02 -20.71
N HIS A 286 2.85 14.44 -20.32
CA HIS A 286 4.10 13.86 -20.80
C HIS A 286 4.86 13.32 -19.60
N ILE A 287 5.26 12.06 -19.67
CA ILE A 287 6.01 11.36 -18.62
C ILE A 287 7.28 10.80 -19.24
N ASP A 288 8.41 11.15 -18.68
CA ASP A 288 9.70 10.66 -19.11
C ASP A 288 10.00 9.30 -18.46
N VAL A 289 10.52 8.37 -19.27
CA VAL A 289 10.89 7.02 -18.84
C VAL A 289 12.42 6.92 -18.86
N ASN A 290 13.02 6.75 -17.69
CA ASN A 290 14.47 6.70 -17.50
C ASN A 290 15.02 5.29 -17.77
N MET A 291 14.90 4.80 -18.98
CA MET A 291 15.45 3.52 -19.44
C MET A 291 16.37 3.73 -20.63
N SER A 292 17.32 2.82 -20.80
CA SER A 292 18.17 2.83 -22.00
C SER A 292 17.38 2.44 -23.25
N ALA A 293 17.81 2.88 -24.42
CA ALA A 293 17.17 2.53 -25.69
C ALA A 293 17.11 1.00 -25.94
N GLU A 294 18.05 0.23 -25.37
CA GLU A 294 18.08 -1.23 -25.46
C GLU A 294 17.00 -1.87 -24.57
N GLU A 295 16.75 -1.31 -23.39
CA GLU A 295 15.70 -1.76 -22.49
C GLU A 295 14.32 -1.43 -23.04
N ILE A 296 14.12 -0.25 -23.60
CA ILE A 296 12.85 0.18 -24.21
C ILE A 296 12.47 -0.75 -25.37
N LYS A 297 13.42 -1.21 -26.18
CA LYS A 297 13.16 -2.14 -27.30
C LYS A 297 12.51 -3.44 -26.85
N LYS A 298 12.73 -3.90 -25.61
CA LYS A 298 12.12 -5.12 -25.06
C LYS A 298 10.59 -5.04 -24.96
N TYR A 299 10.04 -3.83 -24.94
CA TYR A 299 8.60 -3.59 -24.78
C TYR A 299 7.85 -3.45 -26.11
N ASN A 300 8.50 -3.79 -27.26
CA ASN A 300 7.86 -3.86 -28.58
C ASN A 300 7.05 -2.60 -28.98
N GLY A 301 7.54 -1.42 -28.63
CA GLY A 301 6.89 -0.15 -28.96
C GLY A 301 5.76 0.29 -28.02
N ASN A 302 5.48 -0.48 -26.94
CA ASN A 302 4.48 -0.07 -25.95
C ASN A 302 5.03 0.95 -24.92
N ILE A 303 6.35 1.00 -24.76
CA ILE A 303 7.05 1.95 -23.88
C ILE A 303 7.97 2.78 -24.76
N HIS A 304 7.97 4.09 -24.54
CA HIS A 304 8.82 5.06 -25.21
C HIS A 304 9.61 5.87 -24.17
N GLU A 305 10.72 6.47 -24.56
CA GLU A 305 11.52 7.35 -23.70
C GLU A 305 10.69 8.49 -23.10
N ARG A 306 9.69 8.95 -23.88
CA ARG A 306 8.69 9.92 -23.44
C ARG A 306 7.31 9.43 -23.79
N MET A 307 6.54 9.09 -22.76
CA MET A 307 5.14 8.71 -22.89
C MET A 307 4.26 9.95 -22.98
N SER A 308 3.36 10.01 -23.97
CA SER A 308 2.48 11.16 -24.19
C SER A 308 1.05 10.69 -24.41
N GLY A 309 0.07 11.39 -23.84
CA GLY A 309 -1.34 11.08 -23.97
C GLY A 309 -2.11 11.22 -22.67
N ALA A 310 -3.31 10.65 -22.61
CA ALA A 310 -4.15 10.73 -21.44
C ALA A 310 -3.50 9.98 -20.24
N LEU A 311 -3.41 10.67 -19.11
CA LEU A 311 -2.73 10.18 -17.91
C LEU A 311 -3.19 8.77 -17.45
N PRO A 312 -4.51 8.44 -17.40
CA PRO A 312 -4.94 7.10 -17.00
C PRO A 312 -4.41 5.98 -17.90
N GLN A 313 -4.32 6.22 -19.21
CA GLN A 313 -3.79 5.27 -20.18
C GLN A 313 -2.29 5.07 -20.01
N ILE A 314 -1.54 6.16 -19.79
CA ILE A 314 -0.10 6.07 -19.53
C ILE A 314 0.15 5.24 -18.26
N VAL A 315 -0.55 5.55 -17.17
CA VAL A 315 -0.40 4.79 -15.89
C VAL A 315 -0.73 3.32 -16.11
N ALA A 316 -1.84 2.99 -16.78
CA ALA A 316 -2.20 1.61 -17.07
C ALA A 316 -1.14 0.89 -17.93
N THR A 317 -0.58 1.59 -18.93
CA THR A 317 0.49 1.06 -19.80
C THR A 317 1.77 0.77 -18.99
N LEU A 318 2.17 1.69 -18.10
CA LEU A 318 3.32 1.49 -17.22
C LEU A 318 3.13 0.27 -16.30
N PHE A 319 1.96 0.12 -15.69
CA PHE A 319 1.64 -1.02 -14.84
C PHE A 319 1.59 -2.34 -15.62
N LYS A 320 1.03 -2.33 -16.83
CA LYS A 320 0.96 -3.52 -17.66
C LYS A 320 2.35 -3.98 -18.16
N PHE A 321 3.17 -3.07 -18.64
CA PHE A 321 4.42 -3.43 -19.33
C PHE A 321 5.66 -3.36 -18.45
N ILE A 322 5.80 -2.40 -17.55
CA ILE A 322 6.97 -2.28 -16.67
C ILE A 322 6.78 -3.13 -15.42
N ILE A 323 5.64 -2.99 -14.74
CA ILE A 323 5.34 -3.75 -13.52
C ILE A 323 4.92 -5.20 -13.85
N GLY A 324 4.42 -5.44 -15.07
CA GLY A 324 4.02 -6.76 -15.53
C GLY A 324 2.70 -7.26 -14.92
N LYS A 325 1.82 -6.35 -14.49
CA LYS A 325 0.53 -6.69 -13.90
C LYS A 325 -0.62 -6.39 -14.86
N LYS A 326 -1.55 -7.35 -14.95
CA LYS A 326 -2.77 -7.19 -15.76
C LYS A 326 -3.60 -6.04 -15.20
N VAL A 327 -4.07 -5.16 -16.08
CA VAL A 327 -4.94 -4.03 -15.72
C VAL A 327 -6.33 -4.30 -16.28
N TYR A 328 -7.29 -4.49 -15.38
CA TYR A 328 -8.68 -4.74 -15.73
C TYR A 328 -9.43 -3.43 -15.89
N THR A 329 -10.35 -3.38 -16.84
CA THR A 329 -11.20 -2.21 -17.10
C THR A 329 -12.65 -2.48 -16.68
N SER A 330 -13.49 -1.45 -16.71
CA SER A 330 -14.93 -1.60 -16.51
C SER A 330 -15.51 -2.58 -17.54
N GLY A 331 -16.25 -3.58 -17.05
CA GLY A 331 -16.87 -4.59 -17.90
C GLY A 331 -18.01 -4.08 -18.81
N LYS A 332 -18.88 -4.99 -19.24
CA LYS A 332 -20.00 -4.70 -20.15
C LYS A 332 -21.18 -3.99 -19.48
N PHE A 333 -21.21 -3.93 -18.14
CA PHE A 333 -22.30 -3.29 -17.40
C PHE A 333 -22.44 -1.79 -17.78
N LYS A 334 -23.68 -1.37 -17.93
CA LYS A 334 -24.07 0.04 -18.10
C LYS A 334 -25.31 0.34 -17.28
N THR A 335 -25.32 1.47 -16.63
CA THR A 335 -26.48 2.03 -15.94
C THR A 335 -27.49 2.57 -16.95
N HIS A 336 -28.69 2.93 -16.49
CA HIS A 336 -29.70 3.61 -17.32
C HIS A 336 -29.17 4.93 -17.92
N SER A 337 -28.19 5.59 -17.27
CA SER A 337 -27.53 6.81 -17.76
C SER A 337 -26.31 6.54 -18.65
N GLY A 338 -25.96 5.28 -18.87
CA GLY A 338 -24.80 4.88 -19.67
C GLY A 338 -23.47 4.81 -18.90
N ASP A 339 -23.46 5.15 -17.62
CA ASP A 339 -22.29 5.03 -16.74
C ASP A 339 -21.92 3.55 -16.52
N ARG A 340 -20.67 3.28 -16.18
CA ARG A 340 -20.16 1.93 -15.89
C ARG A 340 -20.26 1.53 -14.42
N ALA A 341 -20.78 2.39 -13.56
CA ALA A 341 -20.88 2.18 -12.13
C ALA A 341 -22.16 2.76 -11.54
N VAL A 342 -22.67 2.09 -10.53
CA VAL A 342 -23.89 2.47 -9.80
C VAL A 342 -23.52 3.32 -8.60
N LYS A 343 -24.15 4.48 -8.45
CA LYS A 343 -24.01 5.32 -7.24
C LYS A 343 -24.76 4.67 -6.08
N CYS A 344 -24.06 4.48 -4.97
CA CYS A 344 -24.65 3.87 -3.76
C CYS A 344 -23.86 4.31 -2.50
N ALA A 345 -24.25 3.79 -1.36
CA ALA A 345 -23.53 4.01 -0.11
C ALA A 345 -23.30 2.69 0.64
N VAL A 346 -22.16 2.56 1.30
CA VAL A 346 -21.91 1.48 2.26
C VAL A 346 -21.87 2.09 3.65
N LYS A 347 -22.79 1.64 4.52
CA LYS A 347 -23.03 2.30 5.81
C LYS A 347 -23.38 3.77 5.58
N ALA A 348 -22.58 4.70 6.12
CA ALA A 348 -22.77 6.15 5.98
C ALA A 348 -21.85 6.78 4.90
N GLN A 349 -21.12 6.00 4.14
CA GLN A 349 -20.13 6.48 3.16
C GLN A 349 -20.66 6.32 1.75
N SER A 350 -20.84 7.45 1.05
CA SER A 350 -21.19 7.46 -0.37
C SER A 350 -20.03 6.98 -1.22
N GLY A 351 -20.35 6.26 -2.30
CA GLY A 351 -19.38 5.74 -3.25
C GLY A 351 -20.03 5.26 -4.52
N VAL A 352 -19.28 4.47 -5.27
CA VAL A 352 -19.74 3.88 -6.53
C VAL A 352 -19.41 2.40 -6.56
N LEU A 353 -20.35 1.60 -6.99
CA LEU A 353 -20.22 0.16 -7.17
C LEU A 353 -20.04 -0.14 -8.65
N PHE A 354 -18.95 -0.80 -8.98
CA PHE A 354 -18.67 -1.31 -10.32
C PHE A 354 -19.02 -2.80 -10.38
N PRO A 355 -20.07 -3.19 -11.12
CA PRO A 355 -20.28 -4.57 -11.50
C PRO A 355 -19.32 -4.91 -12.66
N LEU A 356 -18.24 -5.64 -12.33
CA LEU A 356 -17.25 -6.10 -13.28
C LEU A 356 -17.66 -7.47 -13.85
N GLU A 357 -16.85 -8.05 -14.74
CA GLU A 357 -17.18 -9.33 -15.36
C GLU A 357 -17.24 -10.50 -14.38
N LYS A 358 -16.33 -10.54 -13.38
CA LYS A 358 -16.22 -11.63 -12.38
C LYS A 358 -16.32 -11.17 -10.92
N SER A 359 -16.55 -9.88 -10.67
CA SER A 359 -16.48 -9.34 -9.31
C SER A 359 -17.26 -8.04 -9.17
N PHE A 360 -17.49 -7.63 -7.92
CA PHE A 360 -17.86 -6.27 -7.57
C PHE A 360 -16.65 -5.51 -7.05
N MET A 361 -16.53 -4.23 -7.44
CA MET A 361 -15.60 -3.29 -6.85
C MET A 361 -16.35 -2.07 -6.36
N PHE A 362 -16.31 -1.79 -5.06
CA PHE A 362 -16.85 -0.56 -4.49
C PHE A 362 -15.72 0.41 -4.15
N ILE A 363 -15.87 1.64 -4.60
CA ILE A 363 -14.95 2.75 -4.36
C ILE A 363 -15.71 3.87 -3.65
N HIS A 364 -15.21 4.47 -2.58
CA HIS A 364 -13.81 4.40 -2.13
C HIS A 364 -13.65 4.07 -0.63
N LYS A 365 -14.70 4.15 0.20
CA LYS A 365 -14.50 3.94 1.65
C LYS A 365 -15.69 3.19 2.29
N PRO A 366 -15.46 1.97 2.76
CA PRO A 366 -14.26 1.15 2.56
C PRO A 366 -14.16 0.69 1.10
N THR A 367 -12.97 0.69 0.50
CA THR A 367 -12.77 0.05 -0.79
C THR A 367 -12.99 -1.45 -0.61
N THR A 368 -13.92 -2.01 -1.39
CA THR A 368 -14.37 -3.40 -1.20
C THR A 368 -14.37 -4.14 -2.53
N PHE A 369 -13.71 -5.28 -2.55
CA PHE A 369 -13.65 -6.18 -3.69
C PHE A 369 -14.31 -7.51 -3.31
N ILE A 370 -15.26 -8.00 -4.13
CA ILE A 370 -16.01 -9.22 -3.87
C ILE A 370 -16.06 -10.02 -5.17
N ARG A 371 -15.47 -11.20 -5.19
CA ARG A 371 -15.55 -12.09 -6.36
C ARG A 371 -16.94 -12.74 -6.40
N TYR A 372 -17.47 -12.96 -7.60
CA TYR A 372 -18.78 -13.60 -7.77
C TYR A 372 -18.80 -15.04 -7.23
N GLU A 373 -17.69 -15.75 -7.30
CA GLU A 373 -17.52 -17.09 -6.73
C GLU A 373 -17.65 -17.15 -5.20
N GLU A 374 -17.34 -16.05 -4.51
CA GLU A 374 -17.48 -15.93 -3.06
C GLU A 374 -18.93 -15.65 -2.63
N ILE A 375 -19.80 -15.28 -3.57
CA ILE A 375 -21.18 -14.90 -3.26
C ILE A 375 -22.04 -16.16 -3.10
N ASP A 376 -22.81 -16.21 -2.02
CA ASP A 376 -23.86 -17.21 -1.81
C ASP A 376 -25.17 -16.76 -2.47
N TYR A 377 -25.60 -15.52 -2.17
CA TYR A 377 -26.79 -14.94 -2.79
C TYR A 377 -26.77 -13.43 -2.76
N ILE A 378 -27.62 -12.85 -3.60
CA ILE A 378 -27.88 -11.42 -3.69
C ILE A 378 -29.38 -11.20 -3.42
N GLU A 379 -29.72 -10.07 -2.79
CA GLU A 379 -31.09 -9.68 -2.53
C GLU A 379 -31.31 -8.19 -2.77
N PHE A 380 -32.37 -7.86 -3.50
CA PHE A 380 -32.82 -6.48 -3.71
C PHE A 380 -33.76 -6.09 -2.58
N GLN A 381 -33.29 -5.35 -1.61
CA GLN A 381 -34.05 -4.92 -0.45
C GLN A 381 -34.77 -3.59 -0.70
N ARG A 382 -35.93 -3.39 -0.09
CA ARG A 382 -36.77 -2.18 -0.23
C ARG A 382 -37.27 -1.90 -1.67
N TYR A 383 -37.09 -2.82 -2.60
CA TYR A 383 -37.59 -2.71 -3.96
C TYR A 383 -39.01 -3.19 -4.10
N ALA A 384 -39.33 -4.34 -3.50
CA ALA A 384 -40.66 -4.95 -3.54
C ALA A 384 -41.54 -4.41 -2.41
N GLY A 385 -42.76 -3.99 -2.70
CA GLY A 385 -43.81 -3.81 -1.71
C GLY A 385 -44.56 -2.50 -1.65
N GLN A 386 -44.28 -1.53 -2.53
CA GLN A 386 -45.10 -0.32 -2.59
C GLN A 386 -45.42 0.06 -4.02
N SER A 387 -46.55 -0.49 -4.54
CA SER A 387 -47.24 0.07 -5.68
C SER A 387 -48.10 1.21 -5.17
N GLY A 388 -47.71 2.46 -5.42
CA GLY A 388 -48.45 3.65 -5.00
C GLY A 388 -47.58 4.88 -4.83
N SER A 389 -48.11 6.00 -4.46
CA SER A 389 -47.44 7.29 -4.26
C SER A 389 -46.37 7.30 -3.17
N SER A 390 -46.17 6.21 -2.42
CA SER A 390 -45.17 6.05 -1.36
C SER A 390 -44.03 5.10 -1.71
N ALA A 391 -43.87 4.71 -2.99
CA ALA A 391 -42.73 3.88 -3.41
C ALA A 391 -41.41 4.59 -3.17
N SER A 392 -40.49 3.91 -2.49
CA SER A 392 -39.13 4.44 -2.28
C SER A 392 -38.44 4.75 -3.61
N ARG A 393 -37.77 5.90 -3.71
CA ARG A 393 -36.99 6.27 -4.89
C ARG A 393 -35.71 5.42 -5.03
N ASN A 394 -35.30 4.78 -3.96
CA ASN A 394 -34.09 4.01 -3.86
C ASN A 394 -34.37 2.60 -3.37
N PHE A 395 -33.47 1.70 -3.70
CA PHE A 395 -33.40 0.34 -3.15
C PHE A 395 -32.01 0.04 -2.60
N ASP A 396 -31.86 -1.10 -1.92
CA ASP A 396 -30.59 -1.58 -1.42
C ASP A 396 -30.27 -2.93 -2.05
N LEU A 397 -28.97 -3.17 -2.28
CA LEU A 397 -28.44 -4.43 -2.77
C LEU A 397 -27.68 -5.10 -1.62
N LEU A 398 -28.22 -6.20 -1.11
CA LEU A 398 -27.53 -7.06 -0.17
C LEU A 398 -26.75 -8.13 -0.94
N VAL A 399 -25.47 -8.26 -0.64
CA VAL A 399 -24.58 -9.31 -1.15
C VAL A 399 -24.10 -10.13 0.04
N SER A 400 -24.53 -11.38 0.11
CA SER A 400 -24.12 -12.33 1.15
C SER A 400 -23.07 -13.28 0.58
N CYS A 401 -21.91 -13.34 1.23
CA CYS A 401 -20.81 -14.21 0.84
C CYS A 401 -20.88 -15.54 1.57
N LYS A 402 -20.31 -16.58 0.96
CA LYS A 402 -20.21 -17.92 1.53
C LYS A 402 -19.40 -17.87 2.84
N SER A 403 -19.80 -18.66 3.80
CA SER A 403 -19.02 -18.87 5.03
C SER A 403 -17.80 -19.73 4.71
N VAL A 404 -16.62 -19.28 5.11
CA VAL A 404 -15.36 -20.02 4.92
C VAL A 404 -14.77 -20.33 6.30
N GLY A 405 -14.34 -21.56 6.52
CA GLY A 405 -13.58 -21.93 7.71
C GLY A 405 -14.32 -21.84 9.05
N GLY A 406 -15.67 -21.78 9.05
CA GLY A 406 -16.48 -21.65 10.27
C GLY A 406 -16.71 -20.20 10.72
N GLU A 407 -16.22 -19.21 9.99
CA GLU A 407 -16.56 -17.82 10.20
C GLU A 407 -18.01 -17.53 9.76
N ALA A 408 -18.65 -16.53 10.39
CA ALA A 408 -19.97 -16.07 9.98
C ALA A 408 -19.94 -15.53 8.54
N ALA A 409 -21.00 -15.77 7.78
CA ALA A 409 -21.17 -15.22 6.44
C ALA A 409 -20.98 -13.69 6.46
N ARG A 410 -20.16 -13.17 5.54
CA ARG A 410 -19.97 -11.72 5.40
C ARG A 410 -21.08 -11.14 4.55
N GLU A 411 -21.71 -10.11 5.04
CA GLU A 411 -22.77 -9.41 4.32
C GLU A 411 -22.38 -7.97 4.00
N TYR A 412 -22.61 -7.57 2.76
CA TYR A 412 -22.37 -6.22 2.27
C TYR A 412 -23.70 -5.63 1.80
N ILE A 413 -24.05 -4.45 2.32
CA ILE A 413 -25.27 -3.74 1.94
C ILE A 413 -24.85 -2.47 1.20
N PHE A 414 -25.16 -2.44 -0.09
CA PHE A 414 -25.02 -1.26 -0.94
C PHE A 414 -26.35 -0.54 -0.98
N SER A 415 -26.47 0.54 -0.24
CA SER A 415 -27.72 1.25 -0.01
C SER A 415 -27.88 2.47 -0.91
N ALA A 416 -29.12 2.99 -0.96
CA ALA A 416 -29.48 4.21 -1.68
C ALA A 416 -29.23 4.15 -3.19
N ILE A 417 -29.38 3.00 -3.82
CA ILE A 417 -29.30 2.86 -5.28
C ILE A 417 -30.59 3.40 -5.90
N ASP A 418 -30.46 4.23 -6.93
CA ASP A 418 -31.62 4.78 -7.66
C ASP A 418 -32.45 3.63 -8.25
N ARG A 419 -33.78 3.70 -8.08
CA ARG A 419 -34.68 2.66 -8.57
C ARG A 419 -34.59 2.43 -10.08
N ARG A 420 -34.19 3.43 -10.84
CA ARG A 420 -34.00 3.33 -12.30
C ARG A 420 -32.88 2.39 -12.70
N GLU A 421 -31.96 2.08 -11.79
CA GLU A 421 -30.83 1.15 -12.05
C GLU A 421 -31.21 -0.31 -11.92
N PHE A 422 -32.40 -0.60 -11.41
CA PHE A 422 -32.83 -1.97 -11.13
C PHE A 422 -32.86 -2.87 -12.38
N PRO A 423 -33.46 -2.45 -13.52
CA PRO A 423 -33.56 -3.33 -14.70
C PRO A 423 -32.18 -3.77 -15.20
N GLU A 424 -31.28 -2.81 -15.43
CA GLU A 424 -29.94 -3.08 -15.97
C GLU A 424 -29.11 -3.90 -14.98
N LEU A 425 -29.19 -3.58 -13.69
CA LEU A 425 -28.43 -4.28 -12.67
C LEU A 425 -28.95 -5.71 -12.48
N SER A 426 -30.28 -5.92 -12.42
CA SER A 426 -30.87 -7.23 -12.28
C SER A 426 -30.59 -8.13 -13.49
N GLN A 427 -30.69 -7.58 -14.71
CA GLN A 427 -30.38 -8.29 -15.94
C GLN A 427 -28.90 -8.69 -16.00
N PHE A 428 -28.01 -7.75 -15.64
CA PHE A 428 -26.58 -8.03 -15.61
C PHE A 428 -26.24 -9.14 -14.62
N LEU A 429 -26.74 -9.06 -13.36
CA LEU A 429 -26.47 -10.05 -12.34
C LEU A 429 -27.05 -11.43 -12.68
N THR A 430 -28.21 -11.47 -13.34
CA THR A 430 -28.81 -12.71 -13.85
C THR A 430 -27.93 -13.33 -14.94
N SER A 431 -27.38 -12.51 -15.87
CA SER A 431 -26.47 -12.98 -16.91
C SER A 431 -25.17 -13.60 -16.35
N LYS A 432 -24.76 -13.19 -15.13
CA LYS A 432 -23.61 -13.74 -14.41
C LYS A 432 -23.95 -14.99 -13.59
N LYS A 433 -25.16 -15.53 -13.76
CA LYS A 433 -25.65 -16.75 -13.06
C LYS A 433 -25.60 -16.64 -11.52
N LEU A 434 -25.67 -15.42 -10.98
CA LEU A 434 -25.67 -15.20 -9.54
C LEU A 434 -27.05 -15.53 -8.97
N ARG A 435 -27.08 -16.19 -7.80
CA ARG A 435 -28.31 -16.53 -7.11
C ARG A 435 -28.96 -15.29 -6.53
N ILE A 436 -30.09 -14.85 -7.11
CA ILE A 436 -30.82 -13.69 -6.65
C ILE A 436 -32.05 -14.18 -5.88
N ARG A 437 -32.17 -13.83 -4.59
CA ARG A 437 -33.35 -14.03 -3.79
C ARG A 437 -34.38 -12.95 -4.14
N ASN A 438 -35.66 -13.22 -3.98
CA ASN A 438 -36.82 -12.31 -4.21
C ASN A 438 -36.92 -11.69 -5.64
N LEU A 439 -36.28 -12.27 -6.63
CA LEU A 439 -36.31 -11.75 -8.01
C LEU A 439 -37.76 -11.76 -8.57
N LYS A 440 -38.57 -12.79 -8.25
CA LYS A 440 -39.98 -12.91 -8.68
C LYS A 440 -40.87 -11.81 -8.07
N GLU A 441 -40.65 -11.44 -6.82
CA GLU A 441 -41.35 -10.35 -6.15
C GLU A 441 -40.94 -8.98 -6.69
N SER A 442 -39.67 -8.83 -7.05
CA SER A 442 -39.12 -7.61 -7.57
C SER A 442 -39.61 -7.29 -8.99
N HIS A 443 -39.77 -8.31 -9.85
CA HIS A 443 -40.32 -8.14 -11.21
C HIS A 443 -41.85 -7.86 -11.18
N ALA A 444 -42.61 -8.48 -10.30
CA ALA A 444 -44.03 -8.22 -10.18
C ALA A 444 -44.38 -6.78 -9.78
N ALA A 445 -43.48 -6.11 -9.04
CA ALA A 445 -43.64 -4.71 -8.64
C ALA A 445 -43.28 -3.70 -9.75
N GLY A 446 -42.50 -4.10 -10.75
CA GLY A 446 -42.07 -3.26 -11.87
C GLY A 446 -43.03 -3.27 -13.06
N GLU A 447 -43.83 -4.33 -13.22
CA GLU A 447 -44.62 -4.59 -14.45
C GLU A 447 -46.09 -4.11 -14.41
N ALA A 448 -46.51 -3.32 -13.44
CA ALA A 448 -47.86 -2.75 -13.45
C ALA A 448 -48.12 -1.81 -14.64
N GLY A 449 -47.20 -1.68 -15.58
CA GLY A 449 -47.27 -0.78 -16.75
C GLY A 449 -46.88 -1.35 -18.12
N SER A 450 -46.43 -2.59 -18.27
CA SER A 450 -45.97 -3.11 -19.57
C SER A 450 -46.36 -4.58 -19.78
N LYS A 451 -46.85 -4.88 -20.99
CA LYS A 451 -47.43 -6.16 -21.40
C LYS A 451 -46.44 -7.34 -21.22
N LYS A 452 -46.98 -8.39 -20.60
CA LYS A 452 -46.37 -9.72 -20.37
C LYS A 452 -45.70 -10.30 -21.62
N ARG A 453 -44.45 -10.71 -21.46
CA ARG A 453 -43.85 -11.86 -22.15
C ARG A 453 -43.31 -12.80 -21.09
N ASP A 454 -43.63 -14.07 -21.24
CA ASP A 454 -43.33 -15.10 -20.23
C ASP A 454 -41.84 -15.33 -20.07
N PHE A 455 -41.28 -14.80 -18.99
CA PHE A 455 -39.90 -15.02 -18.56
C PHE A 455 -39.71 -16.43 -17.95
N ASN A 456 -40.76 -17.08 -17.56
CA ASN A 456 -40.71 -18.44 -17.03
C ASN A 456 -40.35 -19.51 -18.09
N GLU A 457 -40.63 -19.25 -19.37
CA GLU A 457 -40.31 -20.16 -20.48
C GLU A 457 -38.78 -20.14 -20.78
N TYR A 458 -38.13 -19.00 -20.53
CA TYR A 458 -36.68 -18.83 -20.73
C TYR A 458 -35.84 -19.50 -19.63
N LEU A 459 -36.36 -19.63 -18.40
CA LEU A 459 -35.69 -20.31 -17.29
C LEU A 459 -35.86 -21.84 -17.30
N GLU A 460 -36.90 -22.35 -17.94
CA GLU A 460 -37.10 -23.80 -18.12
C GLU A 460 -36.28 -24.37 -19.29
N GLU A 461 -35.87 -23.53 -20.25
CA GLU A 461 -34.97 -23.93 -21.32
C GLU A 461 -33.48 -24.06 -20.90
N LEU A 462 -33.12 -23.49 -19.75
CA LEU A 462 -31.80 -23.65 -19.12
C LEU A 462 -31.86 -24.73 -18.06
N GLY A 463 -32.06 -26.00 -18.50
CA GLY A 463 -31.93 -27.17 -17.64
C GLY A 463 -30.56 -27.25 -16.95
N PRO A 464 -30.43 -27.99 -15.83
CA PRO A 464 -29.17 -28.12 -15.13
C PRO A 464 -28.21 -28.95 -15.97
N GLU A 465 -27.33 -28.33 -16.72
CA GLU A 465 -26.11 -28.98 -17.19
C GLU A 465 -25.09 -28.98 -16.04
N GLU A 466 -24.92 -30.17 -15.46
CA GLU A 466 -23.74 -30.52 -14.68
C GLU A 466 -22.55 -30.54 -15.65
N GLY A 467 -21.92 -29.40 -15.82
CA GLY A 467 -20.64 -29.26 -16.52
C GLY A 467 -19.56 -29.03 -15.48
N GLU A 468 -18.63 -29.94 -15.40
CA GLU A 468 -17.36 -29.76 -14.69
C GLU A 468 -16.72 -28.45 -15.17
N ILE A 469 -16.48 -27.56 -14.21
CA ILE A 469 -15.76 -26.31 -14.45
C ILE A 469 -14.29 -26.69 -14.58
N GLU A 470 -13.82 -26.85 -15.80
CA GLU A 470 -12.39 -26.80 -16.07
C GLU A 470 -11.91 -25.38 -15.71
N ASP A 471 -10.91 -25.34 -14.84
CA ASP A 471 -10.16 -24.14 -14.46
C ASP A 471 -9.41 -23.56 -15.68
N ASP A 472 -10.14 -22.93 -16.57
CA ASP A 472 -9.56 -22.08 -17.61
C ASP A 472 -9.51 -20.65 -17.07
N ASP A 473 -8.41 -20.35 -16.36
CA ASP A 473 -8.18 -19.15 -15.56
C ASP A 473 -7.90 -17.89 -16.40
N ASP A 474 -8.10 -17.93 -17.75
CA ASP A 474 -7.46 -16.92 -18.59
C ASP A 474 -8.33 -16.04 -19.50
N GLU A 475 -9.63 -16.19 -19.63
CA GLU A 475 -10.26 -15.38 -20.68
C GLU A 475 -11.65 -14.83 -20.40
N GLU A 476 -11.87 -13.81 -19.55
CA GLU A 476 -13.08 -12.95 -19.78
C GLU A 476 -13.16 -11.67 -18.95
N ASP A 477 -12.16 -11.30 -18.17
CA ASP A 477 -12.12 -9.93 -17.69
C ASP A 477 -11.54 -9.02 -18.78
N SER A 478 -12.24 -7.94 -19.12
CA SER A 478 -11.77 -6.99 -20.13
C SER A 478 -10.40 -6.42 -19.73
N ASP A 479 -9.35 -6.85 -20.44
CA ASP A 479 -7.99 -6.36 -20.26
C ASP A 479 -7.80 -5.01 -20.95
N PHE A 480 -6.98 -4.14 -20.38
CA PHE A 480 -6.56 -2.91 -21.01
C PHE A 480 -5.65 -3.22 -22.21
N GLY A 481 -6.18 -3.04 -23.42
CA GLY A 481 -5.41 -3.12 -24.65
C GLY A 481 -4.71 -1.80 -24.96
N PRO A 482 -3.57 -1.77 -25.71
CA PRO A 482 -3.06 -0.54 -26.28
C PRO A 482 -4.16 0.08 -27.14
N ALA A 483 -4.36 1.41 -27.02
CA ALA A 483 -5.29 2.12 -27.88
C ALA A 483 -4.86 1.90 -29.33
N ASP A 484 -5.72 1.29 -30.13
CA ASP A 484 -5.51 1.17 -31.57
C ASP A 484 -5.36 2.58 -32.14
N ALA A 485 -4.15 2.89 -32.59
CA ALA A 485 -3.87 4.04 -33.41
C ALA A 485 -4.41 3.76 -34.82
N SER A 486 -5.72 3.78 -34.97
CA SER A 486 -6.35 3.67 -36.28
C SER A 486 -7.38 4.75 -36.45
N GLY A 487 -7.08 5.63 -37.39
CA GLY A 487 -8.07 6.41 -38.12
C GLY A 487 -8.19 7.88 -37.75
N SER A 488 -7.17 8.68 -38.02
CA SER A 488 -7.47 10.01 -38.53
C SER A 488 -7.64 9.88 -40.06
N GLU A 489 -8.85 9.66 -40.51
CA GLU A 489 -9.19 9.99 -41.89
C GLU A 489 -9.07 11.51 -42.06
N SER A 490 -8.06 11.88 -42.83
CA SER A 490 -7.90 13.21 -43.37
C SER A 490 -9.13 13.55 -44.21
N SER A 491 -10.04 14.37 -43.73
CA SER A 491 -10.95 15.09 -44.57
C SER A 491 -10.22 16.30 -45.13
N ASP A 492 -9.81 16.12 -46.37
CA ASP A 492 -9.43 17.13 -47.32
C ASP A 492 -10.53 18.22 -47.37
N PHE A 493 -10.25 19.40 -46.90
CA PHE A 493 -11.03 20.59 -47.19
C PHE A 493 -10.12 21.63 -47.82
N SER A 494 -10.35 21.75 -49.13
CA SER A 494 -9.79 22.67 -50.07
C SER A 494 -9.83 24.12 -49.59
N ASP A 495 -8.69 24.80 -49.87
CA ASP A 495 -8.52 26.25 -49.95
C ASP A 495 -9.65 26.96 -50.71
N GLU A 496 -10.24 27.97 -50.10
CA GLU A 496 -10.75 29.14 -50.83
C GLU A 496 -10.21 30.41 -50.18
N GLU A 497 -9.29 31.03 -50.92
CA GLU A 497 -8.84 32.40 -50.72
C GLU A 497 -9.98 33.38 -50.82
N LEU A 498 -10.12 34.25 -49.85
CA LEU A 498 -10.70 35.56 -50.06
C LEU A 498 -9.91 36.64 -49.33
N SER A 499 -9.26 37.38 -50.18
CA SER A 499 -8.56 38.64 -49.95
C SER A 499 -9.48 39.76 -49.45
N GLY A 500 -8.94 40.61 -48.59
CA GLY A 500 -9.38 41.99 -48.64
C GLY A 500 -9.47 42.78 -47.35
N LYS A 501 -8.45 43.57 -47.19
CA LYS A 501 -8.39 45.00 -46.85
C LYS A 501 -8.32 45.46 -45.40
N ASP A 502 -7.18 46.08 -45.24
CA ASP A 502 -6.76 47.17 -44.37
C ASP A 502 -7.84 48.08 -43.79
N SER A 503 -7.68 48.46 -42.55
CA SER A 503 -7.60 49.88 -42.15
C SER A 503 -7.08 50.05 -40.75
N ASP A 504 -5.97 50.77 -40.68
CA ASP A 504 -5.40 51.45 -39.53
C ASP A 504 -6.44 52.31 -38.80
N VAL A 505 -6.30 52.52 -37.53
CA VAL A 505 -6.20 53.83 -36.88
C VAL A 505 -5.76 53.68 -35.42
N GLU A 506 -4.84 54.56 -35.12
CA GLU A 506 -4.04 54.82 -33.93
C GLU A 506 -4.83 55.26 -32.69
N ASP A 507 -4.09 55.10 -31.60
CA ASP A 507 -3.85 56.08 -30.50
C ASP A 507 -4.86 56.33 -29.38
N ALA A 508 -4.26 56.30 -28.25
CA ALA A 508 -4.18 57.32 -27.18
C ALA A 508 -4.77 56.96 -25.82
N ASP A 509 -3.83 56.84 -24.89
CA ASP A 509 -3.77 57.49 -23.57
C ASP A 509 -4.97 57.55 -22.64
N GLY A 510 -4.69 57.25 -21.37
CA GLY A 510 -5.31 58.00 -20.30
C GLY A 510 -5.58 57.31 -18.98
N ALA A 511 -4.55 57.27 -18.14
CA ALA A 511 -4.55 57.70 -16.74
C ALA A 511 -5.65 57.28 -15.75
N ALA A 512 -5.21 56.57 -14.72
CA ALA A 512 -5.36 56.86 -13.28
C ALA A 512 -6.74 57.21 -12.65
N ALA A 513 -7.07 56.50 -11.60
CA ALA A 513 -7.30 56.91 -10.21
C ALA A 513 -8.15 55.93 -9.42
N LYS A 514 -7.62 55.33 -8.42
CA LYS A 514 -7.75 55.58 -6.98
C LYS A 514 -9.16 55.62 -6.36
N LYS A 515 -9.19 54.91 -5.22
CA LYS A 515 -10.03 55.08 -4.03
C LYS A 515 -11.26 54.17 -3.95
N ASP A 516 -11.67 53.66 -2.82
CA ASP A 516 -11.26 53.60 -1.41
C ASP A 516 -12.34 52.79 -0.67
N LYS A 517 -11.93 52.09 0.37
CA LYS A 517 -12.61 51.75 1.61
C LYS A 517 -14.15 51.56 1.67
N LYS A 518 -14.56 50.42 2.26
CA LYS A 518 -15.31 50.50 3.54
C LYS A 518 -15.34 49.19 4.33
N LYS A 519 -14.69 49.24 5.49
CA LYS A 519 -14.93 48.42 6.67
C LYS A 519 -16.38 48.54 7.14
N ARG A 520 -16.97 47.47 7.63
CA ARG A 520 -17.92 47.55 8.74
C ARG A 520 -17.81 46.36 9.68
N LYS A 521 -17.32 46.68 10.89
CA LYS A 521 -17.47 45.97 12.16
C LYS A 521 -18.93 46.04 12.65
N LYS A 522 -19.33 45.04 13.43
CA LYS A 522 -20.14 45.14 14.66
C LYS A 522 -20.13 43.73 15.27
N LYS A 523 -19.47 43.52 16.40
CA LYS A 523 -19.71 43.81 17.83
C LYS A 523 -20.98 43.13 18.37
N SER A 524 -20.76 42.07 19.15
CA SER A 524 -20.89 41.90 20.60
C SER A 524 -22.32 41.76 21.13
N HIS A 525 -22.56 40.70 21.89
CA HIS A 525 -23.07 40.90 23.24
C HIS A 525 -22.77 39.69 24.15
N LYS A 526 -22.23 40.03 25.29
CA LYS A 526 -21.86 39.30 26.48
C LYS A 526 -23.01 39.43 27.49
N LYS A 527 -23.33 38.36 28.24
CA LYS A 527 -23.88 38.37 29.62
C LYS A 527 -23.89 36.95 30.13
N HIS A 528 -23.06 36.56 31.08
CA HIS A 528 -23.09 36.67 32.52
C HIS A 528 -24.34 36.10 33.19
N LYS A 529 -24.11 35.07 33.99
CA LYS A 529 -24.32 34.85 35.44
C LYS A 529 -24.06 33.35 35.68
N ALA A 530 -23.17 32.87 36.45
CA ALA A 530 -22.81 32.98 37.88
C ALA A 530 -23.92 32.52 38.82
N ASN A 531 -23.48 31.61 39.66
CA ASN A 531 -23.94 31.18 41.01
C ASN A 531 -24.61 29.78 40.98
N ASP A 532 -24.43 28.93 41.89
CA ASP A 532 -23.61 28.69 43.11
C ASP A 532 -24.04 27.31 43.61
N GLU A 533 -23.11 26.66 44.29
CA GLU A 533 -23.28 25.74 45.42
C GLU A 533 -24.16 24.47 45.27
N GLU A 534 -23.59 23.31 45.28
CA GLU A 534 -23.15 22.45 46.40
C GLU A 534 -22.13 21.39 45.92
#